data_d00430d325dbe173183831642003e610
#
_entry.id   d00430d325dbe173183831642003e610
#
_cell.length_a   1.000
_cell.length_b   1.000
_cell.length_c   1.000
_cell.angle_alpha   90.00
_cell.angle_beta   90.00
_cell.angle_gamma   90.00
#
_symmetry.space_group_name_H-M   'P 1'
#
loop_
_entity.id
_entity.type
_entity.pdbx_description
1 polymer ?
#
loop_
_entity_poly.entity_id
_entity_poly.type
_entity_poly.pdbx_seq_one_letter_code
_entity_poly.pdbx_strand_id
1 'polypeptide(L)'
;MPEYLSPGVYVEEVDRGPKPIEGVGTAMAAFVGFTEKAEYQREVDGELITEDLVNKPQLVTNWTQYIQRFGGFVSGAYLPHAVYGYLHNGGSRCYVVSVKTIGRAQAPLLGSDGKPYLVVRTKQAGFEGTRMRVKVDVPKLPAAKTAKGKGKEAEGESARESGGPSPFTLTVEKQGVSGAWRVKEVVPDITLTEVKEDGAKKVEVAFKNNRAPEWIDLLIPETKAPLAKISPTAQEQTFSLEQKQLLPATSSEFRGDVSERTGVEGLEVLDDVTMLLVPDLMATPPGEQLDLDMVKAVQTAMIGHCERLGDRVAILDPPPNATPQEIKDWRMNIAGYDSSYAALYYPWIQVDDPILNRPTYIPPCGHVAGVWARSDNTRGVHKAPANEVVLGATGLAYNTTKGEQDTLNPNGVNCIRAFPGRGIRVWGARTLSSNPSWRYINVRRLFNYVEKSIENGTQWTVFEPNDLLLWARVRRDVGAFLTMVWSDGALFGQSPGQAFYVKCDEELNPPESRDLGRLIIEIGMAPVKPAEFVIFRISQWAGGG
;
A
#
# COMPACT_ATOMS: atom_id res chain seq x y z
N MET A 1 11.57 -51.56 3.15
CA MET A 1 12.41 -51.67 4.37
C MET A 1 13.83 -51.84 3.87
N PRO A 2 14.82 -51.13 4.38
CA PRO A 2 16.20 -51.40 4.02
C PRO A 2 16.54 -52.83 4.53
N GLU A 3 17.14 -53.67 3.67
CA GLU A 3 17.65 -54.97 4.04
C GLU A 3 19.00 -54.80 4.73
N TYR A 4 19.08 -55.16 6.01
CA TYR A 4 20.34 -55.16 6.77
C TYR A 4 21.10 -56.45 6.50
N LEU A 5 22.26 -56.35 5.87
CA LEU A 5 23.03 -57.51 5.38
C LEU A 5 24.21 -57.92 6.27
N SER A 6 24.52 -57.18 7.30
CA SER A 6 25.61 -57.52 8.26
C SER A 6 25.21 -57.24 9.71
N PRO A 7 25.74 -57.98 10.72
CA PRO A 7 25.52 -57.67 12.12
C PRO A 7 26.06 -56.27 12.47
N GLY A 8 25.22 -55.39 13.02
CA GLY A 8 25.63 -54.02 13.39
C GLY A 8 24.49 -53.28 14.10
N VAL A 9 24.79 -52.11 14.65
CA VAL A 9 23.78 -51.19 15.18
C VAL A 9 23.40 -50.27 14.05
N TYR A 10 22.13 -50.32 13.65
CA TYR A 10 21.58 -49.49 12.61
C TYR A 10 20.71 -48.42 13.25
N VAL A 11 20.93 -47.15 12.86
CA VAL A 11 20.09 -46.01 13.28
C VAL A 11 19.21 -45.62 12.10
N GLU A 12 17.92 -45.84 12.28
CA GLU A 12 16.92 -45.32 11.31
C GLU A 12 16.30 -44.05 11.89
N GLU A 13 16.33 -42.98 11.14
CA GLU A 13 15.49 -41.82 11.40
C GLU A 13 14.06 -42.14 10.95
N VAL A 14 13.21 -42.44 11.93
CA VAL A 14 11.77 -42.68 11.66
C VAL A 14 11.01 -41.46 12.12
N ASP A 15 10.44 -40.71 11.15
CA ASP A 15 9.57 -39.55 11.42
C ASP A 15 8.22 -40.04 12.00
N ARG A 16 8.22 -40.53 13.23
CA ARG A 16 7.03 -40.96 14.01
C ARG A 16 6.74 -40.05 15.20
N GLY A 17 7.44 -38.93 15.30
CA GLY A 17 7.23 -37.96 16.37
C GLY A 17 5.93 -37.16 16.20
N PRO A 18 5.34 -36.64 17.28
CA PRO A 18 4.27 -35.68 17.20
C PRO A 18 4.82 -34.44 16.46
N LYS A 19 4.12 -34.00 15.40
CA LYS A 19 4.45 -32.71 14.75
C LYS A 19 3.94 -31.60 15.66
N PRO A 20 4.80 -30.78 16.29
CA PRO A 20 4.34 -29.70 17.13
C PRO A 20 3.58 -28.69 16.27
N ILE A 21 2.52 -28.10 16.81
CA ILE A 21 1.82 -26.99 16.18
C ILE A 21 2.75 -25.78 16.22
N GLU A 22 3.12 -25.28 15.06
CA GLU A 22 3.93 -24.07 14.92
C GLU A 22 3.03 -22.83 14.83
N GLY A 23 3.44 -21.76 15.50
CA GLY A 23 2.73 -20.49 15.43
C GLY A 23 2.86 -19.84 14.05
N VAL A 24 1.73 -19.43 13.47
CA VAL A 24 1.73 -18.71 12.17
C VAL A 24 2.27 -17.29 12.31
N GLY A 25 2.72 -16.69 11.21
CA GLY A 25 3.11 -15.28 11.18
C GLY A 25 1.91 -14.36 11.42
N THR A 26 2.11 -13.26 12.16
CA THR A 26 1.04 -12.30 12.50
C THR A 26 1.20 -10.94 11.81
N ALA A 27 2.29 -10.73 11.08
CA ALA A 27 2.70 -9.41 10.58
C ALA A 27 2.70 -9.31 9.04
N MET A 28 1.79 -10.01 8.36
CA MET A 28 1.64 -9.93 6.90
C MET A 28 0.53 -8.96 6.54
N ALA A 29 0.88 -7.81 5.93
CA ALA A 29 -0.07 -6.83 5.45
C ALA A 29 -0.38 -7.02 3.97
N ALA A 30 -1.64 -6.75 3.58
CA ALA A 30 -2.04 -6.62 2.18
C ALA A 30 -2.58 -5.20 1.92
N PHE A 31 -2.00 -4.55 0.92
CA PHE A 31 -2.32 -3.19 0.50
C PHE A 31 -3.04 -3.23 -0.83
N VAL A 32 -4.18 -2.55 -0.93
CA VAL A 32 -4.93 -2.38 -2.17
C VAL A 32 -5.03 -0.89 -2.48
N GLY A 33 -4.66 -0.46 -3.70
CA GLY A 33 -4.70 0.96 -4.03
C GLY A 33 -4.04 1.31 -5.36
N PHE A 34 -3.53 2.54 -5.46
CA PHE A 34 -3.00 3.12 -6.69
C PHE A 34 -1.47 3.14 -6.70
N THR A 35 -0.91 2.96 -7.89
CA THR A 35 0.54 2.91 -8.10
C THR A 35 0.95 3.74 -9.32
N GLU A 36 2.22 4.07 -9.47
CA GLU A 36 2.75 4.72 -10.68
C GLU A 36 2.63 3.80 -11.91
N LYS A 37 2.97 2.52 -11.71
CA LYS A 37 2.90 1.46 -12.71
C LYS A 37 2.52 0.15 -12.03
N ALA A 38 2.20 -0.88 -12.79
CA ALA A 38 1.95 -2.23 -12.28
C ALA A 38 2.44 -3.22 -13.33
N GLU A 39 3.76 -3.42 -13.40
CA GLU A 39 4.40 -4.27 -14.40
C GLU A 39 5.70 -4.85 -13.86
N TYR A 40 6.04 -6.02 -14.34
CA TYR A 40 7.31 -6.66 -14.03
C TYR A 40 7.98 -7.17 -15.31
N GLN A 41 9.23 -6.78 -15.48
CA GLN A 41 10.05 -7.25 -16.60
C GLN A 41 10.91 -8.42 -16.15
N ARG A 42 10.82 -9.52 -16.86
CA ARG A 42 11.67 -10.69 -16.66
C ARG A 42 12.25 -11.14 -17.99
N GLU A 43 13.47 -11.61 -17.95
CA GLU A 43 14.13 -12.24 -19.09
C GLU A 43 13.74 -13.73 -19.14
N VAL A 44 13.19 -14.15 -20.26
CA VAL A 44 12.85 -15.55 -20.55
C VAL A 44 13.45 -15.89 -21.91
N ASP A 45 14.33 -16.87 -21.95
CA ASP A 45 15.02 -17.33 -23.17
C ASP A 45 15.77 -16.23 -23.97
N GLY A 46 16.26 -15.18 -23.26
CA GLY A 46 16.94 -14.04 -23.85
C GLY A 46 16.02 -12.93 -24.36
N GLU A 47 14.72 -13.05 -24.17
CA GLU A 47 13.74 -12.01 -24.48
C GLU A 47 13.21 -11.36 -23.20
N LEU A 48 13.07 -10.03 -23.20
CA LEU A 48 12.45 -9.27 -22.11
C LEU A 48 10.93 -9.33 -22.25
N ILE A 49 10.27 -10.07 -21.35
CA ILE A 49 8.82 -10.15 -21.28
C ILE A 49 8.33 -9.21 -20.18
N THR A 50 7.39 -8.32 -20.51
CA THR A 50 6.70 -7.47 -19.54
C THR A 50 5.38 -8.13 -19.14
N GLU A 51 5.26 -8.45 -17.86
CA GLU A 51 4.04 -8.99 -17.25
C GLU A 51 3.20 -7.85 -16.66
N ASP A 52 1.91 -7.81 -16.98
CA ASP A 52 0.94 -6.91 -16.38
C ASP A 52 0.54 -7.42 -14.98
N LEU A 53 0.73 -6.57 -13.97
CA LEU A 53 0.46 -6.85 -12.56
C LEU A 53 -0.82 -6.14 -12.05
N VAL A 54 -1.55 -5.41 -12.90
CA VAL A 54 -2.78 -4.72 -12.49
C VAL A 54 -3.77 -5.73 -11.91
N ASN A 55 -4.34 -5.41 -10.76
CA ASN A 55 -5.26 -6.22 -9.97
C ASN A 55 -4.73 -7.57 -9.46
N LYS A 56 -3.46 -7.89 -9.64
CA LYS A 56 -2.86 -9.14 -9.17
C LYS A 56 -2.09 -8.93 -7.88
N PRO A 57 -2.35 -9.71 -6.82
CA PRO A 57 -1.57 -9.65 -5.58
C PRO A 57 -0.11 -9.99 -5.84
N GLN A 58 0.80 -9.12 -5.42
CA GLN A 58 2.24 -9.29 -5.57
C GLN A 58 2.94 -9.19 -4.21
N LEU A 59 3.74 -10.21 -3.88
CA LEU A 59 4.57 -10.19 -2.68
C LEU A 59 5.74 -9.21 -2.86
N VAL A 60 5.89 -8.30 -1.91
CA VAL A 60 6.97 -7.31 -1.83
C VAL A 60 7.71 -7.49 -0.50
N THR A 61 9.03 -7.62 -0.55
CA THR A 61 9.87 -7.87 0.62
C THR A 61 10.70 -6.65 1.04
N ASN A 62 10.79 -5.63 0.19
CA ASN A 62 11.50 -4.39 0.47
C ASN A 62 11.08 -3.27 -0.49
N TRP A 63 11.48 -2.05 -0.17
CA TRP A 63 11.12 -0.87 -0.97
C TRP A 63 11.68 -0.89 -2.40
N THR A 64 12.88 -1.43 -2.61
CA THR A 64 13.48 -1.55 -3.96
C THR A 64 12.63 -2.45 -4.87
N GLN A 65 12.16 -3.58 -4.34
CA GLN A 65 11.29 -4.49 -5.08
C GLN A 65 9.92 -3.85 -5.37
N TYR A 66 9.40 -3.03 -4.42
CA TYR A 66 8.20 -2.24 -4.66
C TYR A 66 8.40 -1.30 -5.87
N ILE A 67 9.48 -0.51 -5.88
CA ILE A 67 9.79 0.44 -6.98
C ILE A 67 9.90 -0.29 -8.32
N GLN A 68 10.54 -1.44 -8.34
CA GLN A 68 10.70 -2.21 -9.59
C GLN A 68 9.37 -2.61 -10.21
N ARG A 69 8.38 -3.01 -9.41
CA ARG A 69 7.07 -3.49 -9.86
C ARG A 69 6.02 -2.40 -9.99
N PHE A 70 6.00 -1.47 -9.04
CA PHE A 70 4.90 -0.52 -8.86
C PHE A 70 5.30 0.94 -9.06
N GLY A 71 6.58 1.21 -9.28
CA GLY A 71 7.10 2.57 -9.37
C GLY A 71 7.37 3.19 -8.00
N GLY A 72 7.57 4.50 -7.99
CA GLY A 72 7.87 5.25 -6.79
C GLY A 72 6.63 5.90 -6.15
N PHE A 73 6.91 6.97 -5.41
CA PHE A 73 5.84 7.85 -4.93
C PHE A 73 5.18 8.55 -6.11
N VAL A 74 3.86 8.72 -6.04
CA VAL A 74 3.08 9.34 -7.11
C VAL A 74 2.01 10.24 -6.51
N SER A 75 1.88 11.47 -7.02
CA SER A 75 0.88 12.39 -6.50
C SER A 75 -0.53 11.92 -6.90
N GLY A 76 -1.43 11.85 -5.93
CA GLY A 76 -2.76 11.28 -6.09
C GLY A 76 -2.91 9.83 -5.64
N ALA A 77 -1.83 9.23 -5.08
CA ALA A 77 -1.88 7.92 -4.45
C ALA A 77 -1.24 7.96 -3.06
N TYR A 78 -1.89 7.30 -2.10
CA TYR A 78 -1.39 7.12 -0.74
C TYR A 78 -0.74 5.75 -0.53
N LEU A 79 -1.02 4.77 -1.39
CA LEU A 79 -0.48 3.40 -1.27
C LEU A 79 1.05 3.38 -1.20
N PRO A 80 1.83 4.11 -2.04
CA PRO A 80 3.29 4.13 -1.92
C PRO A 80 3.76 4.62 -0.54
N HIS A 81 3.12 5.67 -0.01
CA HIS A 81 3.42 6.18 1.33
C HIS A 81 3.05 5.18 2.43
N ALA A 82 1.92 4.45 2.27
CA ALA A 82 1.47 3.44 3.22
C ALA A 82 2.43 2.24 3.26
N VAL A 83 2.85 1.72 2.10
CA VAL A 83 3.82 0.62 2.01
C VAL A 83 5.19 1.04 2.57
N TYR A 84 5.68 2.23 2.21
CA TYR A 84 6.92 2.77 2.75
C TYR A 84 6.84 2.93 4.27
N GLY A 85 5.75 3.51 4.78
CA GLY A 85 5.49 3.68 6.21
C GLY A 85 5.41 2.35 6.96
N TYR A 86 4.81 1.33 6.37
CA TYR A 86 4.78 -0.03 6.90
C TYR A 86 6.18 -0.62 7.06
N LEU A 87 6.98 -0.61 5.99
CA LEU A 87 8.36 -1.11 6.00
C LEU A 87 9.23 -0.33 6.99
N HIS A 88 9.08 1.00 7.05
CA HIS A 88 9.85 1.86 7.96
C HIS A 88 9.50 1.67 9.43
N ASN A 89 8.27 1.25 9.75
CA ASN A 89 7.80 1.02 11.11
C ASN A 89 7.96 -0.41 11.63
N GLY A 90 8.52 -1.33 10.86
CA GLY A 90 8.85 -2.68 11.30
C GLY A 90 8.20 -3.80 10.52
N GLY A 91 7.46 -3.49 9.47
CA GLY A 91 7.01 -4.46 8.48
C GLY A 91 8.19 -5.01 7.66
N SER A 92 8.15 -6.29 7.32
CA SER A 92 9.23 -6.96 6.58
C SER A 92 8.83 -7.34 5.16
N ARG A 93 7.58 -7.71 4.97
CA ARG A 93 7.01 -8.14 3.69
C ARG A 93 5.51 -7.87 3.67
N CYS A 94 4.97 -7.60 2.49
CA CYS A 94 3.54 -7.34 2.30
C CYS A 94 3.11 -7.75 0.90
N TYR A 95 1.80 -7.95 0.74
CA TYR A 95 1.20 -8.03 -0.59
C TYR A 95 0.72 -6.65 -1.05
N VAL A 96 0.87 -6.39 -2.33
CA VAL A 96 0.39 -5.16 -2.99
C VAL A 96 -0.50 -5.54 -4.16
N VAL A 97 -1.69 -4.96 -4.22
CA VAL A 97 -2.64 -5.04 -5.34
C VAL A 97 -2.83 -3.65 -5.91
N SER A 98 -2.37 -3.43 -7.13
CA SER A 98 -2.58 -2.18 -7.86
C SER A 98 -3.90 -2.23 -8.59
N VAL A 99 -4.93 -1.58 -8.10
CA VAL A 99 -6.24 -1.52 -8.78
C VAL A 99 -6.29 -0.45 -9.86
N LYS A 100 -5.34 0.50 -9.81
CA LYS A 100 -5.24 1.60 -10.76
C LYS A 100 -3.81 2.12 -10.84
N THR A 101 -3.38 2.48 -12.05
CA THR A 101 -2.10 3.17 -12.25
C THR A 101 -2.33 4.65 -12.53
N ILE A 102 -1.47 5.51 -11.97
CA ILE A 102 -1.45 6.95 -12.22
C ILE A 102 -0.10 7.28 -12.86
N GLY A 103 -0.10 7.38 -14.17
CA GLY A 103 1.10 7.59 -14.97
C GLY A 103 1.58 9.04 -14.99
N ARG A 104 2.35 9.36 -16.01
CA ARG A 104 2.94 10.69 -16.22
C ARG A 104 2.06 11.51 -17.14
N ALA A 105 1.80 12.75 -16.77
CA ALA A 105 1.05 13.67 -17.61
C ALA A 105 1.83 14.02 -18.89
N GLN A 106 1.14 14.18 -19.99
CA GLN A 106 1.75 14.44 -21.28
C GLN A 106 0.99 15.53 -22.05
N ALA A 107 1.71 16.19 -22.96
CA ALA A 107 1.18 17.22 -23.83
C ALA A 107 1.71 16.97 -25.26
N PRO A 108 0.83 16.76 -26.27
CA PRO A 108 1.25 16.65 -27.66
C PRO A 108 1.60 18.02 -28.21
N LEU A 109 2.77 18.15 -28.81
CA LEU A 109 3.14 19.33 -29.59
C LEU A 109 2.81 19.08 -31.06
N LEU A 110 2.17 20.07 -31.70
CA LEU A 110 1.77 19.98 -33.08
C LEU A 110 2.84 20.60 -33.99
N GLY A 111 3.08 19.93 -35.10
CA GLY A 111 3.90 20.47 -36.20
C GLY A 111 3.16 21.46 -37.06
N SER A 112 3.86 22.07 -38.01
CA SER A 112 3.31 22.98 -39.01
C SER A 112 2.27 22.34 -39.93
N ASP A 113 2.21 21.01 -39.96
CA ASP A 113 1.22 20.20 -40.68
C ASP A 113 -0.03 19.87 -39.84
N GLY A 114 -0.10 20.37 -38.60
CA GLY A 114 -1.20 20.14 -37.66
C GLY A 114 -1.22 18.73 -37.04
N LYS A 115 -0.20 17.93 -37.28
CA LYS A 115 -0.08 16.57 -36.70
C LYS A 115 0.85 16.55 -35.48
N PRO A 116 0.76 15.52 -34.61
CA PRO A 116 1.68 15.36 -33.50
C PRO A 116 3.13 15.34 -33.97
N TYR A 117 3.94 16.28 -33.49
CA TYR A 117 5.36 16.45 -33.80
C TYR A 117 6.24 15.83 -32.74
N LEU A 118 5.95 16.11 -31.47
CA LEU A 118 6.57 15.56 -30.29
C LEU A 118 5.51 15.36 -29.22
N VAL A 119 5.76 14.44 -28.29
CA VAL A 119 5.01 14.33 -27.05
C VAL A 119 5.93 14.73 -25.91
N VAL A 120 5.57 15.78 -25.20
CA VAL A 120 6.26 16.20 -23.98
C VAL A 120 5.59 15.50 -22.80
N ARG A 121 6.37 14.79 -21.98
CA ARG A 121 5.88 14.03 -20.84
C ARG A 121 6.57 14.51 -19.57
N THR A 122 5.85 14.63 -18.46
CA THR A 122 6.45 14.97 -17.17
C THR A 122 7.34 13.82 -16.68
N LYS A 123 8.48 14.14 -16.05
CA LYS A 123 9.33 13.10 -15.43
C LYS A 123 8.69 12.50 -14.20
N GLN A 124 7.95 13.30 -13.43
CA GLN A 124 7.19 12.83 -12.28
C GLN A 124 5.79 12.38 -12.70
N ALA A 125 5.38 11.22 -12.18
CA ALA A 125 4.03 10.72 -12.34
C ALA A 125 3.05 11.41 -11.37
N GLY A 126 1.77 11.33 -11.69
CA GLY A 126 0.70 11.77 -10.83
C GLY A 126 0.04 13.09 -11.19
N PHE A 127 -0.95 13.45 -10.40
CA PHE A 127 -1.84 14.59 -10.68
C PHE A 127 -1.13 15.95 -10.67
N GLU A 128 0.02 16.10 -10.00
CA GLU A 128 0.78 17.35 -10.04
C GLU A 128 1.25 17.70 -11.46
N GLY A 129 1.42 16.70 -12.33
CA GLY A 129 1.74 16.91 -13.74
C GLY A 129 0.65 17.68 -14.48
N THR A 130 -0.62 17.54 -14.13
CA THR A 130 -1.73 18.26 -14.78
C THR A 130 -1.75 19.76 -14.46
N ARG A 131 -0.97 20.19 -13.47
CA ARG A 131 -0.75 21.60 -13.11
C ARG A 131 0.46 22.21 -13.82
N MET A 132 0.94 21.54 -14.87
CA MET A 132 2.05 22.01 -15.68
C MET A 132 1.56 22.36 -17.09
N ARG A 133 2.30 23.24 -17.76
CA ARG A 133 2.12 23.56 -19.16
C ARG A 133 3.47 23.78 -19.83
N VAL A 134 3.49 23.62 -21.13
CA VAL A 134 4.65 23.89 -21.97
C VAL A 134 4.31 24.94 -23.01
N LYS A 135 5.20 25.92 -23.20
CA LYS A 135 5.16 26.91 -24.28
C LYS A 135 6.28 26.60 -25.25
N VAL A 136 5.94 26.66 -26.53
CA VAL A 136 6.86 26.49 -27.65
C VAL A 136 7.12 27.85 -28.29
N ASP A 137 8.36 28.29 -28.24
CA ASP A 137 8.83 29.47 -28.91
C ASP A 137 9.70 29.05 -30.11
N VAL A 138 9.24 29.41 -31.32
CA VAL A 138 9.98 29.17 -32.57
C VAL A 138 10.58 30.49 -33.03
N PRO A 139 11.91 30.63 -33.12
CA PRO A 139 12.54 31.83 -33.62
C PRO A 139 12.04 32.15 -35.02
N LYS A 140 11.53 33.36 -35.26
CA LYS A 140 11.23 33.82 -36.61
C LYS A 140 12.55 33.96 -37.36
N LEU A 141 12.79 33.12 -38.36
CA LEU A 141 13.88 33.33 -39.30
C LEU A 141 13.75 34.76 -39.90
N PRO A 142 14.81 35.54 -39.89
CA PRO A 142 14.77 36.85 -40.55
C PRO A 142 14.42 36.63 -42.02
N ALA A 143 13.33 37.28 -42.47
CA ALA A 143 12.92 37.22 -43.85
C ALA A 143 14.11 37.57 -44.76
N ALA A 144 14.44 36.68 -45.67
CA ALA A 144 15.48 36.92 -46.65
C ALA A 144 15.17 38.25 -47.39
N LYS A 145 15.94 39.28 -47.13
CA LYS A 145 15.88 40.52 -47.86
C LYS A 145 16.19 40.20 -49.32
N THR A 146 15.19 40.23 -50.20
CA THR A 146 15.38 40.22 -51.63
C THR A 146 16.13 41.48 -52.04
N ALA A 147 17.44 41.40 -52.05
CA ALA A 147 18.29 42.44 -52.61
C ALA A 147 18.24 42.31 -54.13
N LYS A 148 17.45 43.15 -54.80
CA LYS A 148 17.66 43.47 -56.25
C LYS A 148 18.97 44.29 -56.31
N GLY A 149 20.04 43.70 -56.78
CA GLY A 149 21.27 44.43 -57.08
C GLY A 149 22.14 43.60 -58.04
N LYS A 150 22.29 44.18 -59.25
CA LYS A 150 23.11 43.65 -60.35
C LYS A 150 24.61 43.59 -59.99
N GLY A 151 25.23 42.49 -60.38
CA GLY A 151 26.58 42.52 -60.93
C GLY A 151 27.74 42.04 -60.07
N LYS A 152 28.36 41.03 -60.55
CA LYS A 152 29.75 40.57 -60.60
C LYS A 152 30.04 39.26 -59.83
N GLU A 153 30.49 38.33 -60.65
CA GLU A 153 31.11 37.04 -60.32
C GLU A 153 32.21 37.19 -59.27
N ALA A 154 32.15 36.36 -58.23
CA ALA A 154 33.28 35.90 -57.46
C ALA A 154 32.96 34.46 -56.99
N GLU A 155 33.76 33.54 -57.47
CA GLU A 155 33.76 32.11 -57.12
C GLU A 155 34.02 31.94 -55.62
N GLY A 156 33.29 30.95 -55.02
CA GLY A 156 33.75 30.24 -53.86
C GLY A 156 33.15 30.67 -52.56
N GLU A 157 31.96 30.10 -52.26
CA GLU A 157 31.66 29.50 -50.99
C GLU A 157 30.27 28.86 -51.07
N SER A 158 30.24 27.52 -50.95
CA SER A 158 29.06 26.71 -51.06
C SER A 158 27.99 27.23 -50.09
N ALA A 159 26.89 27.78 -50.58
CA ALA A 159 25.68 27.97 -49.84
C ALA A 159 25.21 26.62 -49.34
N ARG A 160 25.41 26.38 -48.03
CA ARG A 160 24.78 25.25 -47.34
C ARG A 160 23.28 25.47 -47.43
N GLU A 161 22.59 24.69 -48.26
CA GLU A 161 21.17 24.44 -48.14
C GLU A 161 20.91 23.84 -46.75
N SER A 162 20.68 24.67 -45.72
CA SER A 162 20.25 24.26 -44.41
C SER A 162 18.78 23.91 -44.45
N GLY A 163 18.44 22.78 -45.08
CA GLY A 163 17.09 22.22 -45.07
C GLY A 163 16.75 21.48 -43.78
N GLY A 164 17.35 21.86 -42.66
CA GLY A 164 17.05 21.26 -41.34
C GLY A 164 15.94 22.03 -40.61
N PRO A 165 15.21 21.41 -39.71
CA PRO A 165 14.18 22.05 -38.91
C PRO A 165 14.78 23.19 -38.08
N SER A 166 14.04 24.31 -37.96
CA SER A 166 14.47 25.43 -37.12
C SER A 166 14.52 25.01 -35.67
N PRO A 167 15.60 25.36 -34.95
CA PRO A 167 15.66 25.11 -33.52
C PRO A 167 14.51 25.84 -32.81
N PHE A 168 13.94 25.22 -31.75
CA PHE A 168 12.87 25.78 -30.95
C PHE A 168 13.21 25.74 -29.45
N THR A 169 12.53 26.55 -28.67
CA THR A 169 12.69 26.61 -27.22
C THR A 169 11.41 26.17 -26.56
N LEU A 170 11.55 25.33 -25.52
CA LEU A 170 10.46 24.96 -24.64
C LEU A 170 10.60 25.66 -23.28
N THR A 171 9.52 26.32 -22.85
CA THR A 171 9.40 26.89 -21.52
C THR A 171 8.40 26.04 -20.73
N VAL A 172 8.85 25.40 -19.68
CA VAL A 172 8.04 24.59 -18.75
C VAL A 172 7.59 25.47 -17.60
N GLU A 173 6.29 25.59 -17.39
CA GLU A 173 5.69 26.35 -16.29
C GLU A 173 4.84 25.45 -15.40
N LYS A 174 4.80 25.76 -14.10
CA LYS A 174 3.94 25.09 -13.12
C LYS A 174 3.03 26.11 -12.44
N GLN A 175 1.76 25.74 -12.29
CA GLN A 175 0.76 26.56 -11.60
C GLN A 175 0.95 26.43 -10.08
N GLY A 176 1.10 27.56 -9.41
CA GLY A 176 1.16 27.64 -7.94
C GLY A 176 -0.23 27.51 -7.30
N VAL A 177 -0.25 27.47 -5.96
CA VAL A 177 -1.51 27.41 -5.18
C VAL A 177 -2.41 28.62 -5.45
N SER A 178 -1.82 29.80 -5.72
CA SER A 178 -2.54 31.03 -6.08
C SER A 178 -3.09 31.06 -7.50
N GLY A 179 -2.92 29.97 -8.29
CA GLY A 179 -3.29 29.91 -9.70
C GLY A 179 -2.26 30.55 -10.66
N ALA A 180 -1.26 31.26 -10.15
CA ALA A 180 -0.24 31.92 -10.97
C ALA A 180 0.74 30.90 -11.57
N TRP A 181 1.08 31.09 -12.84
CA TRP A 181 2.08 30.29 -13.54
C TRP A 181 3.50 30.78 -13.22
N ARG A 182 4.41 29.84 -12.93
CA ARG A 182 5.82 30.11 -12.67
C ARG A 182 6.69 29.25 -13.57
N VAL A 183 7.67 29.86 -14.22
CA VAL A 183 8.66 29.14 -15.01
C VAL A 183 9.49 28.23 -14.10
N LYS A 184 9.59 26.97 -14.48
CA LYS A 184 10.40 25.95 -13.82
C LYS A 184 11.68 25.67 -14.58
N GLU A 185 11.58 25.59 -15.90
CA GLU A 185 12.70 25.27 -16.78
C GLU A 185 12.53 25.92 -18.13
N VAL A 186 13.63 26.32 -18.75
CA VAL A 186 13.71 26.75 -20.15
C VAL A 186 14.72 25.86 -20.85
N VAL A 187 14.26 25.15 -21.87
CA VAL A 187 15.09 24.26 -22.69
C VAL A 187 15.30 24.89 -24.06
N PRO A 188 16.44 25.57 -24.28
CA PRO A 188 16.69 26.28 -25.54
C PRO A 188 17.23 25.37 -26.65
N ASP A 189 17.04 25.79 -27.87
CA ASP A 189 17.67 25.28 -29.10
C ASP A 189 17.52 23.74 -29.25
N ILE A 190 16.29 23.26 -29.13
CA ILE A 190 15.95 21.85 -29.38
C ILE A 190 15.85 21.62 -30.89
N THR A 191 16.49 20.57 -31.38
CA THR A 191 16.46 20.14 -32.78
C THR A 191 16.16 18.67 -32.90
N LEU A 192 15.51 18.23 -33.99
CA LEU A 192 15.39 16.82 -34.35
C LEU A 192 16.40 16.49 -35.44
N THR A 193 17.20 15.47 -35.23
CA THR A 193 18.22 15.01 -36.17
C THR A 193 17.95 13.58 -36.60
N GLU A 194 18.17 13.26 -37.90
CA GLU A 194 18.16 11.88 -38.38
C GLU A 194 19.54 11.26 -38.14
N VAL A 195 19.59 10.20 -37.33
CA VAL A 195 20.77 9.38 -37.10
C VAL A 195 20.57 8.03 -37.81
N LYS A 196 21.62 7.51 -38.38
CA LYS A 196 21.63 6.15 -38.95
C LYS A 196 22.22 5.20 -37.91
N GLU A 197 21.41 4.31 -37.40
CA GLU A 197 21.81 3.24 -36.49
C GLU A 197 21.44 1.90 -37.14
N ASP A 198 22.42 1.00 -37.35
CA ASP A 198 22.26 -0.32 -37.97
C ASP A 198 21.52 -0.34 -39.33
N GLY A 199 21.73 0.70 -40.14
CA GLY A 199 21.08 0.82 -41.45
C GLY A 199 19.65 1.37 -41.44
N ALA A 200 19.03 1.53 -40.27
CA ALA A 200 17.73 2.17 -40.09
C ALA A 200 17.90 3.67 -39.81
N LYS A 201 16.96 4.50 -40.32
CA LYS A 201 16.89 5.92 -40.00
C LYS A 201 16.11 6.09 -38.72
N LYS A 202 16.76 6.60 -37.68
CA LYS A 202 16.16 6.95 -36.40
C LYS A 202 16.20 8.46 -36.22
N VAL A 203 15.14 9.03 -35.67
CA VAL A 203 15.11 10.45 -35.31
C VAL A 203 15.45 10.58 -33.84
N GLU A 204 16.34 11.50 -33.51
CA GLU A 204 16.73 11.80 -32.14
C GLU A 204 16.54 13.27 -31.81
N VAL A 205 16.24 13.54 -30.52
CA VAL A 205 16.14 14.90 -29.98
C VAL A 205 17.52 15.35 -29.53
N ALA A 206 18.03 16.41 -30.14
CA ALA A 206 19.28 17.03 -29.74
C ALA A 206 19.05 18.31 -28.93
N PHE A 207 19.79 18.44 -27.83
CA PHE A 207 19.74 19.60 -26.94
C PHE A 207 21.02 20.43 -27.04
N LYS A 208 20.89 21.74 -26.91
CA LYS A 208 22.06 22.60 -26.77
C LYS A 208 22.90 22.15 -25.58
N ASN A 209 24.21 22.03 -25.78
CA ASN A 209 25.16 21.57 -24.77
C ASN A 209 24.91 20.15 -24.20
N ASN A 210 24.13 19.33 -24.89
CA ASN A 210 23.83 17.94 -24.51
C ASN A 210 23.22 17.78 -23.10
N ARG A 211 22.51 18.83 -22.60
CA ARG A 211 21.84 18.81 -21.31
C ARG A 211 20.37 18.44 -21.47
N ALA A 212 20.02 17.25 -21.00
CA ALA A 212 18.62 16.80 -20.95
C ALA A 212 17.78 17.64 -19.96
N PRO A 213 16.51 17.88 -20.25
CA PRO A 213 15.61 18.58 -19.34
C PRO A 213 15.49 17.91 -17.98
N GLU A 214 15.24 18.67 -16.92
CA GLU A 214 15.08 18.16 -15.55
C GLU A 214 13.62 17.79 -15.22
N TRP A 215 12.65 18.47 -15.82
CA TRP A 215 11.22 18.35 -15.51
C TRP A 215 10.42 17.51 -16.49
N ILE A 216 10.92 17.36 -17.71
CA ILE A 216 10.20 16.73 -18.83
C ILE A 216 11.07 15.75 -19.59
N ASP A 217 10.43 14.79 -20.24
CA ASP A 217 10.98 13.94 -21.28
C ASP A 217 10.36 14.33 -22.64
N LEU A 218 11.15 14.25 -23.72
CA LEU A 218 10.66 14.46 -25.07
C LEU A 218 10.60 13.12 -25.79
N LEU A 219 9.40 12.73 -26.19
CA LEU A 219 9.14 11.46 -26.87
C LEU A 219 8.80 11.72 -28.33
N ILE A 220 9.40 10.92 -29.20
CA ILE A 220 9.10 10.94 -30.62
C ILE A 220 7.92 10.01 -30.86
N PRO A 221 6.77 10.52 -31.40
CA PRO A 221 5.62 9.67 -31.69
C PRO A 221 5.94 8.69 -32.82
N GLU A 222 5.34 7.50 -32.76
CA GLU A 222 5.38 6.55 -33.87
C GLU A 222 4.60 7.14 -35.07
N THR A 223 5.31 7.73 -36.01
CA THR A 223 4.73 8.34 -37.21
C THR A 223 5.61 8.04 -38.42
N LYS A 224 4.94 7.92 -39.59
CA LYS A 224 5.65 7.82 -40.88
C LYS A 224 6.02 9.20 -41.45
N ALA A 225 5.69 10.29 -40.77
CA ALA A 225 6.01 11.65 -41.20
C ALA A 225 7.53 11.92 -41.08
N PRO A 226 8.13 12.68 -42.00
CA PRO A 226 9.56 13.04 -41.92
C PRO A 226 9.77 14.14 -40.87
N LEU A 227 9.73 13.80 -39.58
CA LEU A 227 9.78 14.74 -38.46
C LEU A 227 10.97 15.68 -38.50
N ALA A 228 12.11 15.23 -39.00
CA ALA A 228 13.30 16.07 -39.18
C ALA A 228 13.12 17.19 -40.21
N LYS A 229 12.05 17.19 -41.00
CA LYS A 229 11.71 18.23 -41.98
C LYS A 229 10.53 19.14 -41.59
N ILE A 230 9.90 18.84 -40.44
CA ILE A 230 8.75 19.57 -39.89
C ILE A 230 9.26 20.40 -38.72
N SER A 231 8.81 21.66 -38.62
CA SER A 231 9.05 22.51 -37.46
C SER A 231 7.81 22.52 -36.56
N PRO A 232 7.97 22.58 -35.23
CA PRO A 232 6.84 22.78 -34.36
C PRO A 232 6.23 24.18 -34.58
N THR A 233 4.95 24.33 -34.26
CA THR A 233 4.31 25.64 -34.25
C THR A 233 4.47 26.31 -32.89
N ALA A 234 4.51 27.65 -32.84
CA ALA A 234 4.41 28.38 -31.59
C ALA A 234 3.06 28.08 -30.94
N GLN A 235 3.07 27.47 -29.75
CA GLN A 235 1.87 26.99 -29.08
C GLN A 235 2.06 26.95 -27.59
N GLU A 236 0.94 26.86 -26.84
CA GLU A 236 0.90 26.59 -25.41
C GLU A 236 0.02 25.38 -25.19
N GLN A 237 0.53 24.40 -24.48
CA GLN A 237 -0.17 23.14 -24.18
C GLN A 237 -0.12 22.84 -22.69
N THR A 238 -1.26 22.53 -22.09
CA THR A 238 -1.35 22.03 -20.72
C THR A 238 -1.17 20.51 -20.71
N PHE A 239 -0.41 20.01 -19.77
CA PHE A 239 -0.24 18.56 -19.61
C PHE A 239 -1.52 17.92 -19.10
N SER A 240 -1.85 16.75 -19.60
CA SER A 240 -3.00 15.95 -19.19
C SER A 240 -2.57 14.51 -18.94
N LEU A 241 -3.30 13.84 -18.04
CA LEU A 241 -3.28 12.40 -17.89
C LEU A 241 -4.29 11.77 -18.86
N GLU A 242 -4.16 10.48 -19.08
CA GLU A 242 -5.19 9.71 -19.78
C GLU A 242 -6.52 9.82 -19.03
N GLN A 243 -7.63 9.90 -19.75
CA GLN A 243 -8.96 10.09 -19.17
C GLN A 243 -9.28 9.03 -18.10
N LYS A 244 -8.92 7.76 -18.35
CA LYS A 244 -9.10 6.67 -17.39
C LYS A 244 -8.39 6.91 -16.06
N GLN A 245 -7.24 7.58 -16.07
CA GLN A 245 -6.46 7.89 -14.87
C GLN A 245 -7.04 9.08 -14.09
N LEU A 246 -7.79 9.96 -14.73
CA LEU A 246 -8.45 11.10 -14.10
C LEU A 246 -9.80 10.74 -13.45
N LEU A 247 -10.43 9.65 -13.88
CA LEU A 247 -11.70 9.21 -13.27
C LEU A 247 -11.47 8.67 -11.86
N PRO A 248 -12.39 8.89 -10.90
CA PRO A 248 -12.38 8.22 -9.62
C PRO A 248 -12.42 6.71 -9.80
N ALA A 249 -11.75 5.97 -8.91
CA ALA A 249 -11.93 4.52 -8.86
C ALA A 249 -13.30 4.19 -8.29
N THR A 250 -13.90 3.13 -8.78
CA THR A 250 -15.22 2.65 -8.33
C THR A 250 -15.10 1.68 -7.17
N SER A 251 -16.17 1.48 -6.41
CA SER A 251 -16.21 0.47 -5.35
C SER A 251 -15.94 -0.94 -5.86
N SER A 252 -16.36 -1.26 -7.10
CA SER A 252 -16.10 -2.56 -7.72
C SER A 252 -14.64 -2.79 -8.06
N GLU A 253 -13.89 -1.75 -8.44
CA GLU A 253 -12.45 -1.86 -8.71
C GLU A 253 -11.66 -2.15 -7.43
N PHE A 254 -12.03 -1.54 -6.29
CA PHE A 254 -11.41 -1.86 -5.01
C PHE A 254 -11.81 -3.24 -4.49
N ARG A 255 -13.10 -3.60 -4.59
CA ARG A 255 -13.58 -4.90 -4.13
C ARG A 255 -12.99 -6.05 -4.92
N GLY A 256 -13.01 -5.93 -6.23
CA GLY A 256 -12.59 -7.01 -7.12
C GLY A 256 -13.49 -8.23 -7.07
N ASP A 257 -12.93 -9.38 -7.42
CA ASP A 257 -13.62 -10.66 -7.53
C ASP A 257 -12.72 -11.83 -7.10
N VAL A 258 -13.30 -12.81 -6.40
CA VAL A 258 -12.59 -14.01 -5.89
C VAL A 258 -12.10 -14.89 -7.04
N SER A 259 -12.97 -15.14 -8.05
CA SER A 259 -12.67 -16.04 -9.17
C SER A 259 -11.59 -15.47 -10.09
N GLU A 260 -11.62 -14.15 -10.30
CA GLU A 260 -10.61 -13.42 -11.08
C GLU A 260 -9.36 -13.08 -10.26
N ARG A 261 -9.37 -13.32 -8.94
CA ARG A 261 -8.29 -13.02 -7.99
C ARG A 261 -7.88 -11.56 -8.01
N THR A 262 -8.88 -10.66 -8.03
CA THR A 262 -8.66 -9.21 -8.13
C THR A 262 -9.12 -8.47 -6.87
N GLY A 263 -8.55 -7.28 -6.64
CA GLY A 263 -8.95 -6.37 -5.55
C GLY A 263 -8.84 -7.00 -4.15
N VAL A 264 -9.71 -6.56 -3.25
CA VAL A 264 -9.81 -7.06 -1.86
C VAL A 264 -10.25 -8.52 -1.82
N GLU A 265 -11.28 -8.88 -2.59
CA GLU A 265 -11.81 -10.25 -2.61
C GLU A 265 -10.80 -11.25 -3.16
N GLY A 266 -9.95 -10.83 -4.11
CA GLY A 266 -8.87 -11.66 -4.65
C GLY A 266 -7.78 -12.05 -3.63
N LEU A 267 -7.73 -11.40 -2.47
CA LEU A 267 -6.81 -11.75 -1.38
C LEU A 267 -7.24 -13.01 -0.60
N GLU A 268 -8.41 -13.56 -0.88
CA GLU A 268 -8.89 -14.80 -0.25
C GLU A 268 -7.96 -16.00 -0.48
N VAL A 269 -7.27 -16.04 -1.63
CA VAL A 269 -6.33 -17.12 -1.95
C VAL A 269 -5.01 -17.06 -1.17
N LEU A 270 -4.79 -16.02 -0.36
CA LEU A 270 -3.58 -15.79 0.40
C LEU A 270 -3.82 -16.09 1.88
N ASP A 271 -3.39 -17.25 2.32
CA ASP A 271 -3.63 -17.75 3.69
C ASP A 271 -2.77 -17.09 4.77
N ASP A 272 -1.73 -16.36 4.38
CA ASP A 272 -0.78 -15.73 5.30
C ASP A 272 -1.06 -14.24 5.57
N VAL A 273 -2.06 -13.64 4.93
CA VAL A 273 -2.46 -12.24 5.15
C VAL A 273 -3.14 -12.10 6.52
N THR A 274 -2.67 -11.14 7.32
CA THR A 274 -3.21 -10.86 8.67
C THR A 274 -3.74 -9.45 8.86
N MET A 275 -3.40 -8.53 7.94
CA MET A 275 -3.82 -7.14 7.95
C MET A 275 -4.25 -6.70 6.55
N LEU A 276 -5.39 -6.02 6.44
CA LEU A 276 -5.95 -5.51 5.18
C LEU A 276 -6.06 -4.00 5.21
N LEU A 277 -5.53 -3.33 4.17
CA LEU A 277 -5.46 -1.86 4.07
C LEU A 277 -5.81 -1.38 2.67
N VAL A 278 -6.59 -0.29 2.59
CA VAL A 278 -6.97 0.38 1.32
C VAL A 278 -6.77 1.90 1.45
N PRO A 279 -5.51 2.39 1.50
CA PRO A 279 -5.22 3.80 1.75
C PRO A 279 -5.79 4.74 0.67
N ASP A 280 -5.81 4.33 -0.58
CA ASP A 280 -6.27 5.14 -1.71
C ASP A 280 -7.79 5.24 -1.83
N LEU A 281 -8.53 4.61 -0.94
CA LEU A 281 -9.95 4.86 -0.78
C LEU A 281 -10.23 6.33 -0.40
N MET A 282 -9.23 6.99 0.18
CA MET A 282 -9.26 8.42 0.55
C MET A 282 -8.66 9.33 -0.53
N ALA A 283 -8.22 8.78 -1.67
CA ALA A 283 -7.63 9.55 -2.77
C ALA A 283 -8.72 10.02 -3.73
N THR A 284 -8.68 11.31 -4.06
CA THR A 284 -9.59 11.92 -5.03
C THR A 284 -8.82 12.60 -6.16
N PRO A 285 -9.28 12.50 -7.40
CA PRO A 285 -8.74 13.30 -8.51
C PRO A 285 -8.87 14.80 -8.24
N PRO A 286 -8.05 15.65 -8.86
CA PRO A 286 -8.14 17.10 -8.72
C PRO A 286 -9.51 17.63 -9.12
N GLY A 287 -10.15 18.40 -8.24
CA GLY A 287 -11.46 19.01 -8.48
C GLY A 287 -12.66 18.16 -8.08
N GLU A 288 -12.45 16.90 -7.74
CA GLU A 288 -13.47 15.99 -7.22
C GLU A 288 -13.58 16.06 -5.68
N GLN A 289 -14.73 15.67 -5.17
CA GLN A 289 -14.95 15.49 -3.73
C GLN A 289 -14.90 14.00 -3.36
N LEU A 290 -14.51 13.70 -2.12
CA LEU A 290 -14.50 12.34 -1.63
C LEU A 290 -15.93 11.78 -1.56
N ASP A 291 -16.17 10.67 -2.23
CA ASP A 291 -17.43 9.94 -2.17
C ASP A 291 -17.48 9.09 -0.90
N LEU A 292 -18.19 9.59 0.11
CA LEU A 292 -18.33 8.93 1.41
C LEU A 292 -19.17 7.64 1.34
N ASP A 293 -20.09 7.53 0.38
CA ASP A 293 -20.87 6.32 0.18
C ASP A 293 -20.00 5.21 -0.40
N MET A 294 -19.11 5.56 -1.34
CA MET A 294 -18.10 4.63 -1.85
C MET A 294 -17.14 4.20 -0.73
N VAL A 295 -16.66 5.13 0.10
CA VAL A 295 -15.79 4.82 1.25
C VAL A 295 -16.46 3.81 2.16
N LYS A 296 -17.73 4.07 2.54
CA LYS A 296 -18.52 3.16 3.38
C LYS A 296 -18.69 1.78 2.72
N ALA A 297 -19.03 1.74 1.44
CA ALA A 297 -19.24 0.48 0.72
C ALA A 297 -17.97 -0.39 0.69
N VAL A 298 -16.81 0.19 0.41
CA VAL A 298 -15.54 -0.54 0.36
C VAL A 298 -15.07 -0.94 1.77
N GLN A 299 -15.14 -0.05 2.76
CA GLN A 299 -14.79 -0.40 4.14
C GLN A 299 -15.70 -1.49 4.70
N THR A 300 -17.00 -1.50 4.37
CA THR A 300 -17.91 -2.59 4.72
C THR A 300 -17.50 -3.90 4.05
N ALA A 301 -17.09 -3.87 2.79
CA ALA A 301 -16.58 -5.05 2.10
C ALA A 301 -15.27 -5.57 2.72
N MET A 302 -14.35 -4.68 3.12
CA MET A 302 -13.12 -5.07 3.85
C MET A 302 -13.46 -5.78 5.16
N ILE A 303 -14.40 -5.24 5.95
CA ILE A 303 -14.86 -5.83 7.20
C ILE A 303 -15.47 -7.21 6.95
N GLY A 304 -16.42 -7.31 6.02
CA GLY A 304 -17.08 -8.58 5.67
C GLY A 304 -16.09 -9.65 5.16
N HIS A 305 -15.08 -9.24 4.39
CA HIS A 305 -13.99 -10.12 3.96
C HIS A 305 -13.19 -10.67 5.17
N CYS A 306 -12.81 -9.80 6.10
CA CYS A 306 -12.09 -10.21 7.31
C CYS A 306 -12.94 -11.09 8.24
N GLU A 307 -14.23 -10.81 8.40
CA GLU A 307 -15.15 -11.62 9.20
C GLU A 307 -15.37 -13.01 8.61
N ARG A 308 -15.51 -13.11 7.29
CA ARG A 308 -15.72 -14.37 6.57
C ARG A 308 -14.51 -15.29 6.67
N LEU A 309 -13.30 -14.75 6.59
CA LEU A 309 -12.07 -15.53 6.65
C LEU A 309 -11.61 -15.80 8.08
N GLY A 310 -11.87 -14.89 9.03
CA GLY A 310 -11.56 -15.07 10.45
C GLY A 310 -10.07 -14.96 10.82
N ASP A 311 -9.16 -14.76 9.86
CA ASP A 311 -7.71 -14.82 10.05
C ASP A 311 -7.01 -13.46 9.96
N ARG A 312 -7.69 -12.41 9.52
CA ARG A 312 -7.15 -11.06 9.26
C ARG A 312 -8.00 -9.95 9.85
N VAL A 313 -7.44 -8.75 9.97
CA VAL A 313 -8.12 -7.56 10.52
C VAL A 313 -7.93 -6.39 9.56
N ALA A 314 -9.01 -5.64 9.29
CA ALA A 314 -8.98 -4.43 8.50
C ALA A 314 -8.49 -3.22 9.34
N ILE A 315 -7.53 -2.48 8.82
CA ILE A 315 -7.10 -1.19 9.38
C ILE A 315 -7.70 -0.09 8.52
N LEU A 316 -8.65 0.65 9.09
CA LEU A 316 -9.44 1.65 8.40
C LEU A 316 -8.91 3.06 8.64
N ASP A 317 -9.00 3.87 7.60
CA ASP A 317 -8.72 5.30 7.65
C ASP A 317 -10.03 6.10 7.69
N PRO A 318 -10.05 7.24 8.40
CA PRO A 318 -11.19 8.14 8.44
C PRO A 318 -11.15 9.12 7.25
N PRO A 319 -12.27 9.78 6.92
CA PRO A 319 -12.27 10.89 5.97
C PRO A 319 -11.24 11.96 6.33
N PRO A 320 -10.60 12.62 5.33
CA PRO A 320 -9.60 13.65 5.56
C PRO A 320 -10.20 14.91 6.20
N ASN A 321 -9.36 15.68 6.90
CA ASN A 321 -9.69 17.00 7.46
C ASN A 321 -10.87 17.03 8.43
N ALA A 322 -11.34 15.88 8.91
CA ALA A 322 -12.48 15.79 9.82
C ALA A 322 -12.06 16.14 11.26
N THR A 323 -12.95 16.84 11.95
CA THR A 323 -12.84 17.13 13.39
C THR A 323 -13.20 15.89 14.22
N PRO A 324 -12.85 15.84 15.52
CA PRO A 324 -13.22 14.74 16.41
C PRO A 324 -14.72 14.43 16.44
N GLN A 325 -15.57 15.46 16.39
CA GLN A 325 -17.02 15.28 16.37
C GLN A 325 -17.51 14.66 15.05
N GLU A 326 -16.98 15.12 13.92
CA GLU A 326 -17.32 14.58 12.60
C GLU A 326 -16.87 13.12 12.46
N ILE A 327 -15.71 12.75 13.02
CA ILE A 327 -15.26 11.34 13.04
C ILE A 327 -16.15 10.48 13.92
N LYS A 328 -16.59 10.99 15.06
CA LYS A 328 -17.56 10.28 15.89
C LYS A 328 -18.87 10.06 15.14
N ASP A 329 -19.38 11.09 14.47
CA ASP A 329 -20.60 11.00 13.66
C ASP A 329 -20.42 10.06 12.47
N TRP A 330 -19.30 10.12 11.78
CA TRP A 330 -18.93 9.16 10.74
C TRP A 330 -19.01 7.73 11.27
N ARG A 331 -18.28 7.45 12.36
CA ARG A 331 -18.19 6.12 12.95
C ARG A 331 -19.55 5.57 13.40
N MET A 332 -20.35 6.41 14.10
CA MET A 332 -21.56 5.95 14.79
C MET A 332 -22.81 6.02 13.92
N ASN A 333 -22.97 7.10 13.14
CA ASN A 333 -24.23 7.42 12.49
C ASN A 333 -24.17 7.16 10.96
N ILE A 334 -23.04 7.45 10.31
CA ILE A 334 -22.92 7.35 8.85
C ILE A 334 -22.43 5.96 8.47
N ALA A 335 -21.25 5.57 8.95
CA ALA A 335 -20.65 4.27 8.66
C ALA A 335 -21.33 3.13 9.44
N GLY A 336 -21.54 3.33 10.75
CA GLY A 336 -22.30 2.40 11.59
C GLY A 336 -21.61 1.03 11.75
N TYR A 337 -20.27 0.98 11.67
CA TYR A 337 -19.54 -0.28 11.77
C TYR A 337 -19.62 -0.89 13.17
N ASP A 338 -19.86 -2.19 13.27
CA ASP A 338 -19.77 -2.98 14.49
C ASP A 338 -19.08 -4.31 14.19
N SER A 339 -17.77 -4.37 14.39
CA SER A 339 -16.97 -5.55 14.08
C SER A 339 -15.72 -5.63 14.94
N SER A 340 -15.37 -6.84 15.37
CA SER A 340 -14.09 -7.10 16.02
C SER A 340 -12.93 -7.27 15.01
N TYR A 341 -13.24 -7.37 13.74
CA TYR A 341 -12.26 -7.56 12.66
C TYR A 341 -11.85 -6.26 11.97
N ALA A 342 -12.12 -5.11 12.62
CA ALA A 342 -11.71 -3.82 12.11
C ALA A 342 -11.25 -2.88 13.23
N ALA A 343 -10.31 -2.00 12.89
CA ALA A 343 -9.78 -0.95 13.74
C ALA A 343 -9.67 0.37 12.96
N LEU A 344 -10.17 1.46 13.52
CA LEU A 344 -10.15 2.81 12.93
C LEU A 344 -9.15 3.68 13.66
N TYR A 345 -8.28 4.38 12.92
CA TYR A 345 -7.24 5.26 13.48
C TYR A 345 -7.41 6.70 13.01
N TYR A 346 -7.28 7.65 13.94
CA TYR A 346 -7.44 9.09 13.73
C TYR A 346 -6.42 9.87 14.59
N PRO A 347 -5.93 11.00 14.14
CA PRO A 347 -6.10 11.67 12.84
C PRO A 347 -5.11 11.19 11.77
N TRP A 348 -5.16 11.79 10.59
CA TRP A 348 -4.12 11.66 9.58
C TRP A 348 -2.78 12.15 10.10
N ILE A 349 -1.71 11.54 9.63
CA ILE A 349 -0.34 11.88 9.98
C ILE A 349 0.30 12.75 8.90
N GLN A 350 1.24 13.59 9.30
CA GLN A 350 2.06 14.38 8.40
C GLN A 350 3.39 13.67 8.18
N VAL A 351 3.81 13.56 6.94
CA VAL A 351 5.10 12.99 6.52
C VAL A 351 5.79 13.91 5.52
N ASP A 352 7.10 13.80 5.39
CA ASP A 352 7.83 14.50 4.33
C ASP A 352 7.60 13.77 3.00
N ASP A 353 7.01 14.48 2.03
CA ASP A 353 6.74 13.95 0.70
C ASP A 353 7.95 14.20 -0.21
N PRO A 354 8.62 13.16 -0.72
CA PRO A 354 9.82 13.33 -1.53
C PRO A 354 9.54 13.90 -2.93
N ILE A 355 8.27 13.81 -3.41
CA ILE A 355 7.87 14.39 -4.71
C ILE A 355 7.59 15.87 -4.56
N LEU A 356 6.79 16.23 -3.55
CA LEU A 356 6.35 17.60 -3.33
C LEU A 356 7.42 18.44 -2.62
N ASN A 357 8.45 17.80 -2.04
CA ASN A 357 9.47 18.42 -1.17
C ASN A 357 8.84 19.31 -0.10
N ARG A 358 7.76 18.84 0.50
CA ARG A 358 7.04 19.51 1.59
C ARG A 358 6.31 18.48 2.45
N PRO A 359 6.02 18.82 3.70
CA PRO A 359 5.17 17.99 4.53
C PRO A 359 3.78 17.81 3.91
N THR A 360 3.29 16.56 3.91
CA THR A 360 1.98 16.18 3.35
C THR A 360 1.24 15.31 4.35
N TYR A 361 -0.09 15.49 4.42
CA TYR A 361 -0.95 14.64 5.25
C TYR A 361 -1.36 13.39 4.49
N ILE A 362 -1.23 12.24 5.15
CA ILE A 362 -1.57 10.92 4.59
C ILE A 362 -2.41 10.12 5.57
N PRO A 363 -3.20 9.13 5.07
CA PRO A 363 -3.88 8.17 5.92
C PRO A 363 -2.90 7.38 6.79
N PRO A 364 -3.19 7.14 8.08
CA PRO A 364 -2.24 6.52 9.00
C PRO A 364 -2.12 5.00 8.87
N CYS A 365 -3.02 4.31 8.18
CA CYS A 365 -3.13 2.84 8.19
C CYS A 365 -1.81 2.13 7.91
N GLY A 366 -1.03 2.57 6.91
CA GLY A 366 0.23 1.93 6.55
C GLY A 366 1.29 2.00 7.67
N HIS A 367 1.46 3.17 8.27
CA HIS A 367 2.37 3.36 9.40
C HIS A 367 1.90 2.56 10.62
N VAL A 368 0.60 2.55 10.88
CA VAL A 368 0.00 1.77 11.97
C VAL A 368 0.20 0.26 11.77
N ALA A 369 0.01 -0.25 10.57
CA ALA A 369 0.30 -1.66 10.25
C ALA A 369 1.76 -2.01 10.53
N GLY A 370 2.70 -1.11 10.21
CA GLY A 370 4.11 -1.27 10.56
C GLY A 370 4.35 -1.27 12.08
N VAL A 371 3.65 -0.41 12.83
CA VAL A 371 3.67 -0.42 14.30
C VAL A 371 3.14 -1.75 14.85
N TRP A 372 2.05 -2.30 14.28
CA TRP A 372 1.55 -3.62 14.65
C TRP A 372 2.61 -4.71 14.43
N ALA A 373 3.21 -4.73 13.24
CA ALA A 373 4.27 -5.68 12.90
C ALA A 373 5.46 -5.59 13.87
N ARG A 374 5.91 -4.37 14.20
CA ARG A 374 6.98 -4.15 15.17
C ARG A 374 6.61 -4.65 16.57
N SER A 375 5.40 -4.34 17.04
CA SER A 375 4.91 -4.80 18.34
C SER A 375 4.86 -6.33 18.42
N ASP A 376 4.36 -6.98 17.38
CA ASP A 376 4.29 -8.43 17.28
C ASP A 376 5.68 -9.07 17.35
N ASN A 377 6.61 -8.56 16.53
CA ASN A 377 7.98 -9.09 16.44
C ASN A 377 8.78 -8.90 17.74
N THR A 378 8.48 -7.85 18.52
CA THR A 378 9.25 -7.54 19.75
C THR A 378 8.60 -8.05 21.02
N ARG A 379 7.28 -8.16 21.07
CA ARG A 379 6.52 -8.45 22.28
C ARG A 379 5.46 -9.55 22.12
N GLY A 380 5.18 -9.97 20.89
CA GLY A 380 4.11 -10.91 20.57
C GLY A 380 2.76 -10.23 20.31
N VAL A 381 1.89 -10.95 19.59
CA VAL A 381 0.56 -10.49 19.14
C VAL A 381 -0.39 -10.15 20.31
N HIS A 382 -0.17 -10.74 21.48
CA HIS A 382 -0.96 -10.50 22.69
C HIS A 382 -0.74 -9.12 23.31
N LYS A 383 0.37 -8.44 22.98
CA LYS A 383 0.60 -7.06 23.40
C LYS A 383 -0.20 -6.10 22.54
N ALA A 384 -1.04 -5.27 23.16
CA ALA A 384 -1.78 -4.24 22.44
C ALA A 384 -0.81 -3.29 21.68
N PRO A 385 -1.01 -3.03 20.37
CA PRO A 385 -0.11 -2.22 19.56
C PRO A 385 -0.36 -0.71 19.80
N ALA A 386 -0.25 -0.28 21.04
CA ALA A 386 -0.44 1.08 21.51
C ALA A 386 0.70 1.53 22.43
N ASN A 387 0.82 2.83 22.64
CA ASN A 387 1.96 3.50 23.26
C ASN A 387 3.27 3.29 22.47
N GLU A 388 3.14 3.08 21.16
CA GLU A 388 4.24 2.89 20.22
C GLU A 388 4.45 4.16 19.39
N VAL A 389 5.72 4.48 19.09
CA VAL A 389 6.07 5.63 18.24
C VAL A 389 5.73 5.34 16.78
N VAL A 390 5.15 6.31 16.09
CA VAL A 390 4.94 6.28 14.64
C VAL A 390 6.17 6.91 13.97
N LEU A 391 7.08 6.08 13.47
CA LEU A 391 8.29 6.52 12.81
C LEU A 391 7.95 7.17 11.45
N GLY A 392 8.67 8.25 11.10
CA GLY A 392 8.44 9.00 9.87
C GLY A 392 7.32 10.04 9.95
N ALA A 393 6.49 10.03 10.99
CA ALA A 393 5.49 11.06 11.21
C ALA A 393 6.14 12.33 11.81
N THR A 394 5.98 13.47 11.14
CA THR A 394 6.51 14.78 11.54
C THR A 394 5.44 15.66 12.21
N GLY A 395 4.15 15.34 12.01
CA GLY A 395 3.01 16.08 12.56
C GLY A 395 1.71 15.30 12.47
N LEU A 396 0.64 15.94 12.90
CA LEU A 396 -0.73 15.43 12.87
C LEU A 396 -1.65 16.44 12.19
N ALA A 397 -2.64 15.95 11.42
CA ALA A 397 -3.66 16.82 10.81
C ALA A 397 -4.53 17.51 11.88
N TYR A 398 -4.69 16.87 13.04
CA TYR A 398 -5.41 17.41 14.17
C TYR A 398 -4.76 16.98 15.49
N ASN A 399 -4.53 17.93 16.39
CA ASN A 399 -3.98 17.63 17.72
C ASN A 399 -5.09 17.36 18.72
N THR A 400 -5.48 16.09 18.84
CA THR A 400 -6.57 15.65 19.73
C THR A 400 -6.24 15.91 21.20
N THR A 401 -7.13 16.60 21.89
CA THR A 401 -7.05 16.84 23.35
C THR A 401 -7.46 15.58 24.13
N LYS A 402 -7.20 15.58 25.45
CA LYS A 402 -7.66 14.48 26.32
C LYS A 402 -9.18 14.39 26.32
N GLY A 403 -9.90 15.52 26.44
CA GLY A 403 -11.37 15.54 26.48
C GLY A 403 -12.01 15.03 25.18
N GLU A 404 -11.44 15.35 24.03
CA GLU A 404 -11.90 14.81 22.75
C GLU A 404 -11.64 13.31 22.65
N GLN A 405 -10.48 12.84 23.10
CA GLN A 405 -10.18 11.41 23.16
C GLN A 405 -11.13 10.66 24.10
N ASP A 406 -11.55 11.26 25.20
CA ASP A 406 -12.52 10.67 26.14
C ASP A 406 -13.88 10.40 25.46
N THR A 407 -14.19 11.10 24.36
CA THR A 407 -15.38 10.84 23.53
C THR A 407 -15.14 9.87 22.38
N LEU A 408 -13.93 9.84 21.80
CA LEU A 408 -13.58 9.00 20.66
C LEU A 408 -13.27 7.56 21.07
N ASN A 409 -12.47 7.38 22.12
CA ASN A 409 -11.99 6.06 22.55
C ASN A 409 -13.12 5.08 22.92
N PRO A 410 -14.19 5.47 23.67
CA PRO A 410 -15.33 4.58 23.94
C PRO A 410 -16.04 4.09 22.68
N ASN A 411 -15.96 4.84 21.59
CA ASN A 411 -16.56 4.53 20.29
C ASN A 411 -15.63 3.78 19.34
N GLY A 412 -14.50 3.26 19.83
CA GLY A 412 -13.57 2.43 19.06
C GLY A 412 -12.68 3.22 18.10
N VAL A 413 -12.60 4.56 18.23
CA VAL A 413 -11.67 5.38 17.44
C VAL A 413 -10.33 5.48 18.15
N ASN A 414 -9.29 4.91 17.55
CA ASN A 414 -7.94 4.87 18.11
C ASN A 414 -7.18 6.15 17.77
N CYS A 415 -6.91 6.98 18.79
CA CYS A 415 -6.22 8.24 18.56
C CYS A 415 -4.71 8.05 18.36
N ILE A 416 -4.13 8.82 17.43
CA ILE A 416 -2.70 9.05 17.30
C ILE A 416 -2.42 10.42 17.90
N ARG A 417 -1.47 10.52 18.84
CA ARG A 417 -1.23 11.75 19.61
C ARG A 417 0.24 12.11 19.66
N ALA A 418 0.50 13.42 19.64
CA ALA A 418 1.82 13.97 19.88
C ALA A 418 2.03 14.19 21.39
N PHE A 419 3.17 13.72 21.91
CA PHE A 419 3.57 13.90 23.30
C PHE A 419 4.89 14.65 23.36
N PRO A 420 4.97 15.77 24.09
CA PRO A 420 6.23 16.51 24.26
C PRO A 420 7.35 15.58 24.78
N GLY A 421 8.49 15.58 24.09
CA GLY A 421 9.65 14.75 24.43
C GLY A 421 9.49 13.24 24.20
N ARG A 422 8.31 12.77 23.74
CA ARG A 422 8.04 11.34 23.51
C ARG A 422 7.61 11.01 22.06
N GLY A 423 7.48 12.03 21.21
CA GLY A 423 7.09 11.90 19.82
C GLY A 423 5.61 11.60 19.58
N ILE A 424 5.29 11.29 18.33
CA ILE A 424 3.93 10.93 17.88
C ILE A 424 3.72 9.45 18.14
N ARG A 425 2.63 9.10 18.83
CA ARG A 425 2.35 7.72 19.27
C ARG A 425 0.94 7.29 18.97
N VAL A 426 0.78 6.00 18.65
CA VAL A 426 -0.52 5.33 18.70
C VAL A 426 -0.99 5.29 20.15
N TRP A 427 -2.19 5.83 20.43
CA TRP A 427 -2.73 5.97 21.80
C TRP A 427 -4.12 5.36 21.94
N GLY A 428 -4.36 4.24 21.26
CA GLY A 428 -5.57 3.43 21.34
C GLY A 428 -5.35 2.06 20.74
N ALA A 429 -6.10 1.06 21.21
CA ALA A 429 -5.99 -0.33 20.76
C ALA A 429 -7.35 -1.04 20.78
N ARG A 430 -8.42 -0.35 20.38
CA ARG A 430 -9.76 -0.89 20.36
C ARG A 430 -10.18 -1.29 18.95
N THR A 431 -10.94 -2.37 18.87
CA THR A 431 -11.69 -2.75 17.67
C THR A 431 -12.92 -1.86 17.52
N LEU A 432 -13.66 -2.03 16.44
CA LEU A 432 -14.94 -1.37 16.23
C LEU A 432 -16.13 -2.13 16.87
N SER A 433 -15.85 -3.19 17.65
CA SER A 433 -16.92 -4.01 18.25
C SER A 433 -17.58 -3.34 19.45
N SER A 434 -18.90 -3.42 19.50
CA SER A 434 -19.72 -3.09 20.67
C SER A 434 -19.62 -4.14 21.77
N ASN A 435 -19.22 -5.39 21.45
CA ASN A 435 -19.07 -6.48 22.38
C ASN A 435 -17.83 -6.28 23.28
N PRO A 436 -17.98 -6.16 24.62
CA PRO A 436 -16.86 -5.97 25.54
C PRO A 436 -15.79 -7.08 25.51
N SER A 437 -16.16 -8.29 25.11
CA SER A 437 -15.22 -9.41 25.01
C SER A 437 -14.22 -9.22 23.88
N TRP A 438 -14.63 -8.58 22.79
CA TRP A 438 -13.86 -8.33 21.59
C TRP A 438 -13.38 -6.89 21.43
N ARG A 439 -13.44 -6.12 22.50
CA ARG A 439 -13.10 -4.68 22.49
C ARG A 439 -11.67 -4.39 22.05
N TYR A 440 -10.71 -5.26 22.35
CA TYR A 440 -9.29 -5.00 22.16
C TYR A 440 -8.70 -5.72 20.95
N ILE A 441 -7.89 -5.00 20.18
CA ILE A 441 -7.23 -5.48 18.96
C ILE A 441 -6.34 -6.69 19.27
N ASN A 442 -5.55 -6.64 20.35
CA ASN A 442 -4.67 -7.75 20.71
C ASN A 442 -5.45 -9.03 21.07
N VAL A 443 -6.64 -8.91 21.65
CA VAL A 443 -7.49 -10.07 21.94
C VAL A 443 -7.96 -10.71 20.63
N ARG A 444 -8.54 -9.93 19.70
CA ARG A 444 -9.00 -10.48 18.41
C ARG A 444 -7.85 -11.09 17.62
N ARG A 445 -6.70 -10.41 17.55
CA ARG A 445 -5.54 -10.90 16.80
C ARG A 445 -4.90 -12.13 17.45
N LEU A 446 -4.91 -12.23 18.78
CA LEU A 446 -4.47 -13.45 19.48
C LEU A 446 -5.34 -14.65 19.12
N PHE A 447 -6.66 -14.46 19.06
CA PHE A 447 -7.56 -15.54 18.65
C PHE A 447 -7.32 -15.93 17.19
N ASN A 448 -7.22 -14.97 16.26
CA ASN A 448 -6.88 -15.26 14.86
C ASN A 448 -5.57 -16.07 14.75
N TYR A 449 -4.55 -15.68 15.52
CA TYR A 449 -3.26 -16.38 15.56
C TYR A 449 -3.40 -17.81 16.05
N VAL A 450 -4.12 -18.04 17.16
CA VAL A 450 -4.31 -19.36 17.74
C VAL A 450 -5.18 -20.23 16.83
N GLU A 451 -6.30 -19.69 16.34
CA GLU A 451 -7.22 -20.37 15.44
C GLU A 451 -6.48 -20.86 14.19
N LYS A 452 -5.74 -19.98 13.50
CA LYS A 452 -4.99 -20.33 12.28
C LYS A 452 -3.83 -21.27 12.54
N SER A 453 -3.13 -21.14 13.67
CA SER A 453 -2.04 -22.06 14.04
C SER A 453 -2.56 -23.47 14.32
N ILE A 454 -3.68 -23.59 15.02
CA ILE A 454 -4.32 -24.89 15.30
C ILE A 454 -4.86 -25.49 14.00
N GLU A 455 -5.55 -24.70 13.17
CA GLU A 455 -6.05 -25.15 11.86
C GLU A 455 -4.91 -25.77 11.03
N ASN A 456 -3.79 -25.05 10.86
CA ASN A 456 -2.66 -25.54 10.09
C ASN A 456 -1.98 -26.74 10.73
N GLY A 457 -1.85 -26.74 12.06
CA GLY A 457 -1.17 -27.79 12.80
C GLY A 457 -1.97 -29.06 13.00
N THR A 458 -3.29 -29.02 12.73
CA THR A 458 -4.20 -30.19 12.87
C THR A 458 -4.70 -30.76 11.55
N GLN A 459 -4.24 -30.26 10.39
CA GLN A 459 -4.64 -30.79 9.08
C GLN A 459 -4.40 -32.29 8.90
N TRP A 460 -3.39 -32.84 9.59
CA TRP A 460 -3.09 -34.25 9.58
C TRP A 460 -4.20 -35.12 10.17
N THR A 461 -5.14 -34.56 10.96
CA THR A 461 -6.25 -35.30 11.57
C THR A 461 -7.35 -35.68 10.56
N VAL A 462 -7.36 -35.01 9.41
CA VAL A 462 -8.35 -35.23 8.35
C VAL A 462 -8.13 -36.62 7.74
N PHE A 463 -9.18 -37.43 7.67
CA PHE A 463 -9.17 -38.83 7.26
C PHE A 463 -8.48 -39.81 8.23
N GLU A 464 -8.02 -39.38 9.41
CA GLU A 464 -7.57 -40.31 10.45
C GLU A 464 -8.76 -41.05 11.08
N PRO A 465 -8.58 -42.27 11.61
CA PRO A 465 -9.64 -42.97 12.35
C PRO A 465 -10.12 -42.14 13.54
N ASN A 466 -11.43 -41.88 13.59
CA ASN A 466 -12.04 -41.05 14.66
C ASN A 466 -12.25 -41.87 15.93
N ASP A 467 -11.19 -42.08 16.71
CA ASP A 467 -11.13 -42.89 17.89
C ASP A 467 -10.51 -42.16 19.11
N LEU A 468 -10.50 -42.85 20.24
CA LEU A 468 -9.93 -42.34 21.50
C LEU A 468 -8.44 -41.99 21.39
N LEU A 469 -7.69 -42.66 20.51
CA LEU A 469 -6.27 -42.41 20.31
C LEU A 469 -6.06 -41.10 19.56
N LEU A 470 -6.84 -40.86 18.51
CA LEU A 470 -6.84 -39.61 17.79
C LEU A 470 -7.17 -38.45 18.73
N TRP A 471 -8.23 -38.58 19.55
CA TRP A 471 -8.63 -37.53 20.51
C TRP A 471 -7.55 -37.23 21.52
N ALA A 472 -6.87 -38.26 22.02
CA ALA A 472 -5.75 -38.08 22.96
C ALA A 472 -4.56 -37.35 22.32
N ARG A 473 -4.24 -37.67 21.05
CA ARG A 473 -3.18 -36.97 20.30
C ARG A 473 -3.51 -35.51 20.10
N VAL A 474 -4.72 -35.20 19.60
CA VAL A 474 -5.15 -33.83 19.38
C VAL A 474 -5.12 -33.01 20.68
N ARG A 475 -5.70 -33.53 21.79
CA ARG A 475 -5.63 -32.85 23.09
C ARG A 475 -4.21 -32.55 23.52
N ARG A 476 -3.29 -33.52 23.34
CA ARG A 476 -1.88 -33.37 23.68
C ARG A 476 -1.22 -32.25 22.83
N ASP A 477 -1.40 -32.31 21.52
CA ASP A 477 -0.70 -31.41 20.58
C ASP A 477 -1.22 -29.97 20.70
N VAL A 478 -2.54 -29.78 20.74
CA VAL A 478 -3.17 -28.47 20.99
C VAL A 478 -2.83 -27.97 22.40
N GLY A 479 -2.86 -28.83 23.41
CA GLY A 479 -2.50 -28.48 24.79
C GLY A 479 -1.04 -28.05 24.92
N ALA A 480 -0.11 -28.69 24.21
CA ALA A 480 1.29 -28.32 24.17
C ALA A 480 1.49 -26.94 23.53
N PHE A 481 0.82 -26.66 22.40
CA PHE A 481 0.82 -25.36 21.75
C PHE A 481 0.27 -24.26 22.67
N LEU A 482 -0.89 -24.45 23.27
CA LEU A 482 -1.49 -23.47 24.18
C LEU A 482 -0.66 -23.26 25.46
N THR A 483 0.08 -24.29 25.93
CA THR A 483 1.02 -24.16 27.04
C THR A 483 2.17 -23.21 26.62
N MET A 484 2.67 -23.29 25.40
CA MET A 484 3.67 -22.36 24.87
C MET A 484 3.09 -20.93 24.81
N VAL A 485 1.90 -20.74 24.25
CA VAL A 485 1.20 -19.44 24.18
C VAL A 485 0.99 -18.84 25.58
N TRP A 486 0.66 -19.65 26.58
CA TRP A 486 0.57 -19.24 27.98
C TRP A 486 1.93 -18.86 28.56
N SER A 487 2.97 -19.66 28.32
CA SER A 487 4.34 -19.39 28.78
C SER A 487 4.90 -18.09 28.23
N ASP A 488 4.52 -17.70 27.01
CA ASP A 488 4.86 -16.42 26.38
C ASP A 488 4.08 -15.23 26.98
N GLY A 489 3.20 -15.50 27.96
CA GLY A 489 2.43 -14.46 28.67
C GLY A 489 1.19 -13.97 27.94
N ALA A 490 0.73 -14.68 26.92
CA ALA A 490 -0.44 -14.30 26.12
C ALA A 490 -1.78 -14.65 26.81
N LEU A 491 -1.78 -15.61 27.73
CA LEU A 491 -2.95 -16.06 28.45
C LEU A 491 -2.83 -15.75 29.95
N PHE A 492 -3.94 -15.37 30.56
CA PHE A 492 -4.02 -15.04 31.98
C PHE A 492 -4.29 -16.28 32.81
N GLY A 493 -3.50 -16.51 33.86
CA GLY A 493 -3.64 -17.62 34.82
C GLY A 493 -2.30 -17.99 35.42
N GLN A 494 -2.29 -18.47 36.67
CA GLN A 494 -1.07 -18.93 37.37
C GLN A 494 -0.62 -20.32 36.92
N SER A 495 -1.50 -21.07 36.29
CA SER A 495 -1.23 -22.40 35.75
C SER A 495 -1.94 -22.57 34.39
N PRO A 496 -1.48 -23.52 33.55
CA PRO A 496 -2.15 -23.81 32.27
C PRO A 496 -3.65 -24.10 32.43
N GLY A 497 -4.05 -24.87 33.44
CA GLY A 497 -5.47 -25.20 33.66
C GLY A 497 -6.36 -24.03 34.09
N GLN A 498 -5.79 -22.86 34.48
CA GLN A 498 -6.52 -21.61 34.69
C GLN A 498 -6.55 -20.75 33.45
N ALA A 499 -5.61 -20.94 32.51
CA ALA A 499 -5.41 -20.13 31.35
C ALA A 499 -6.16 -20.64 30.12
N PHE A 500 -6.28 -21.95 29.99
CA PHE A 500 -7.00 -22.57 28.86
C PHE A 500 -7.48 -23.99 29.19
N TYR A 501 -8.40 -24.49 28.37
CA TYR A 501 -8.77 -25.91 28.33
C TYR A 501 -8.91 -26.42 26.91
N VAL A 502 -8.71 -27.72 26.73
CA VAL A 502 -8.92 -28.44 25.45
C VAL A 502 -9.75 -29.67 25.77
N LYS A 503 -10.99 -29.68 25.24
CA LYS A 503 -11.93 -30.78 25.40
C LYS A 503 -12.12 -31.49 24.07
N CYS A 504 -11.93 -32.81 24.08
CA CYS A 504 -12.19 -33.69 22.92
C CYS A 504 -12.46 -35.08 23.50
N ASP A 505 -13.72 -35.40 23.70
CA ASP A 505 -14.19 -36.60 24.41
C ASP A 505 -15.49 -37.13 23.80
N GLU A 506 -16.07 -38.17 24.43
CA GLU A 506 -17.32 -38.79 23.98
C GLU A 506 -18.54 -37.87 24.11
N GLU A 507 -18.51 -36.90 25.03
CA GLU A 507 -19.59 -35.94 25.18
C GLU A 507 -19.71 -35.01 23.95
N LEU A 508 -18.56 -34.57 23.39
CA LEU A 508 -18.51 -33.75 22.16
C LEU A 508 -18.62 -34.61 20.89
N ASN A 509 -18.16 -35.86 20.94
CA ASN A 509 -18.09 -36.78 19.81
C ASN A 509 -18.91 -38.06 20.05
N PRO A 510 -20.24 -37.95 20.26
CA PRO A 510 -21.12 -39.12 20.39
C PRO A 510 -21.15 -39.92 19.10
N PRO A 511 -21.67 -41.16 19.10
CA PRO A 511 -21.73 -42.01 17.90
C PRO A 511 -22.35 -41.32 16.68
N GLU A 512 -23.40 -40.53 16.88
CA GLU A 512 -24.10 -39.83 15.81
C GLU A 512 -23.20 -38.80 15.09
N SER A 513 -22.34 -38.11 15.83
CA SER A 513 -21.35 -37.17 15.27
C SER A 513 -20.24 -37.91 14.52
N ARG A 514 -19.78 -39.04 15.06
CA ARG A 514 -18.74 -39.88 14.43
C ARG A 514 -19.21 -40.51 13.14
N ASP A 515 -20.47 -41.00 13.11
CA ASP A 515 -21.10 -41.59 11.93
C ASP A 515 -21.22 -40.57 10.79
N LEU A 516 -21.31 -39.26 11.12
CA LEU A 516 -21.28 -38.15 10.15
C LEU A 516 -19.84 -37.73 9.77
N GLY A 517 -18.81 -38.45 10.24
CA GLY A 517 -17.40 -38.10 9.97
C GLY A 517 -16.92 -36.84 10.66
N ARG A 518 -17.57 -36.41 11.76
CA ARG A 518 -17.22 -35.17 12.46
C ARG A 518 -16.31 -35.46 13.66
N LEU A 519 -15.27 -34.65 13.82
CA LEU A 519 -14.44 -34.56 15.01
C LEU A 519 -14.59 -33.15 15.61
N ILE A 520 -15.12 -33.06 16.83
CA ILE A 520 -15.38 -31.78 17.50
C ILE A 520 -14.38 -31.62 18.64
N ILE A 521 -13.69 -30.50 18.63
CA ILE A 521 -12.72 -30.10 19.65
C ILE A 521 -13.14 -28.74 20.19
N GLU A 522 -13.34 -28.63 21.49
CA GLU A 522 -13.67 -27.37 22.16
C GLU A 522 -12.44 -26.83 22.87
N ILE A 523 -12.14 -25.54 22.63
CA ILE A 523 -10.98 -24.86 23.20
C ILE A 523 -11.47 -23.57 23.85
N GLY A 524 -11.15 -23.39 25.13
CA GLY A 524 -11.39 -22.14 25.84
C GLY A 524 -10.08 -21.50 26.25
N MET A 525 -9.97 -20.18 26.12
CA MET A 525 -8.78 -19.41 26.44
C MET A 525 -9.13 -18.15 27.24
N ALA A 526 -8.26 -17.78 28.19
CA ALA A 526 -8.34 -16.53 28.94
C ALA A 526 -7.28 -15.54 28.42
N PRO A 527 -7.58 -14.68 27.43
CA PRO A 527 -6.60 -13.77 26.86
C PRO A 527 -6.23 -12.66 27.84
N VAL A 528 -4.96 -12.22 27.82
CA VAL A 528 -4.55 -11.02 28.55
C VAL A 528 -5.16 -9.77 27.91
N LYS A 529 -5.67 -8.85 28.74
CA LYS A 529 -6.22 -7.57 28.32
C LYS A 529 -5.25 -6.45 28.67
N PRO A 530 -5.15 -5.38 27.87
CA PRO A 530 -4.25 -4.28 28.17
C PRO A 530 -4.72 -3.50 29.40
N ALA A 531 -3.78 -2.96 30.18
CA ALA A 531 -4.06 -1.95 31.19
C ALA A 531 -4.24 -0.60 30.49
N GLU A 532 -5.48 -0.31 30.05
CA GLU A 532 -5.80 0.93 29.35
C GLU A 532 -5.87 2.13 30.32
N PHE A 533 -6.33 1.88 31.56
CA PHE A 533 -6.45 2.90 32.59
C PHE A 533 -5.60 2.51 33.81
N VAL A 534 -4.64 3.37 34.16
CA VAL A 534 -3.82 3.23 35.37
C VAL A 534 -4.29 4.27 36.38
N ILE A 535 -4.83 3.82 37.51
CA ILE A 535 -5.41 4.67 38.53
C ILE A 535 -4.54 4.62 39.79
N PHE A 536 -3.93 5.74 40.14
CA PHE A 536 -3.26 5.93 41.42
C PHE A 536 -4.21 6.59 42.42
N ARG A 537 -4.42 5.97 43.57
CA ARG A 537 -5.14 6.57 44.70
C ARG A 537 -4.12 7.12 45.68
N ILE A 538 -4.04 8.42 45.78
CA ILE A 538 -3.15 9.12 46.74
C ILE A 538 -4.02 9.69 47.84
N SER A 539 -3.79 9.29 49.08
CA SER A 539 -4.43 9.87 50.24
C SER A 539 -3.41 10.60 51.10
N GLN A 540 -3.80 11.71 51.70
CA GLN A 540 -3.01 12.38 52.70
C GLN A 540 -3.11 11.56 54.00
N TRP A 541 -1.97 11.08 54.49
CA TRP A 541 -1.89 10.44 55.81
C TRP A 541 -1.41 11.50 56.78
N ALA A 542 -2.22 11.82 57.79
CA ALA A 542 -1.79 12.50 58.98
C ALA A 542 -0.98 11.46 59.80
N GLY A 543 0.37 11.60 59.76
CA GLY A 543 1.25 10.76 60.57
C GLY A 543 0.75 10.79 62.00
N GLY A 544 0.35 9.61 62.52
CA GLY A 544 0.01 9.45 63.94
C GLY A 544 1.25 9.75 64.75
N GLY A 545 1.13 10.73 65.66
CA GLY A 545 2.05 10.99 66.70
C GLY A 545 2.16 9.82 67.68
#